data_1251ace6fd14f7f77d79ba47efedaa67
#
_entry.id   1251ace6fd14f7f77d79ba47efedaa67
#
_cell.length_a   1.000
_cell.length_b   1.000
_cell.length_c   1.000
_cell.angle_alpha   90.00
_cell.angle_beta   90.00
_cell.angle_gamma   90.00
#
_symmetry.space_group_name_H-M   'P 1'
#
loop_
_entity.id
_entity.type
_entity.pdbx_description
1 polymer ?
#
loop_
_entity_poly.entity_id
_entity_poly.type
_entity_poly.pdbx_seq_one_letter_code
_entity_poly.pdbx_strand_id
1 'polypeptide(L)'
;MKQTVAIIGSGAAGLASAFYLKDRFDVHLFESNPSCGGHANTITVEDTDGSHAIDTGFIVFNKPNYPHFVSLLNNLNVPYQTSDMSFAYHDKPNNHYYCSDFPRGIFAEKKLLVSPTYWRFLGELFRFKYLAQQTLNAPGSLTTLSDFLDYYNFSPYFKETYVLPMGAAIWSLSINDTLQFPLLSFLRFWDNHKLLNLIKRPQWQTVSNGSQAYVSAILSHLQNVHCNQKVHSVAKKETRAINTPFS
;
A
#
# COMPACT_ATOMS: atom_id res chain seq x y z
N MET A 1 -28.13 23.27 -15.64
CA MET A 1 -28.14 22.04 -14.82
C MET A 1 -26.77 21.40 -14.91
N LYS A 2 -26.21 20.89 -13.79
CA LYS A 2 -24.97 20.12 -13.83
C LYS A 2 -25.24 18.76 -14.51
N GLN A 3 -24.25 18.28 -15.25
CA GLN A 3 -24.29 16.93 -15.81
C GLN A 3 -24.16 15.92 -14.68
N THR A 4 -24.99 14.86 -14.68
CA THR A 4 -24.94 13.79 -13.69
C THR A 4 -23.80 12.82 -13.98
N VAL A 5 -23.05 12.45 -12.95
CA VAL A 5 -21.95 11.48 -13.00
C VAL A 5 -22.17 10.43 -11.93
N ALA A 6 -22.22 9.15 -12.33
CA ALA A 6 -22.24 8.02 -11.43
C ALA A 6 -20.81 7.52 -11.17
N ILE A 7 -20.44 7.38 -9.89
CA ILE A 7 -19.18 6.79 -9.44
C ILE A 7 -19.48 5.46 -8.77
N ILE A 8 -18.85 4.40 -9.25
CA ILE A 8 -19.08 3.02 -8.77
C ILE A 8 -17.93 2.60 -7.88
N GLY A 9 -18.24 2.33 -6.62
CA GLY A 9 -17.29 1.96 -5.57
C GLY A 9 -16.78 3.17 -4.78
N SER A 10 -16.83 3.04 -3.46
CA SER A 10 -16.42 4.07 -2.49
C SER A 10 -15.03 3.83 -1.88
N GLY A 11 -14.16 3.10 -2.56
CA GLY A 11 -12.75 3.04 -2.21
C GLY A 11 -12.06 4.38 -2.41
N ALA A 12 -10.78 4.51 -2.04
CA ALA A 12 -10.03 5.77 -2.10
C ALA A 12 -10.10 6.49 -3.45
N ALA A 13 -10.06 5.75 -4.57
CA ALA A 13 -10.17 6.32 -5.92
C ALA A 13 -11.56 6.91 -6.20
N GLY A 14 -12.63 6.16 -5.86
CA GLY A 14 -14.01 6.63 -6.03
C GLY A 14 -14.31 7.83 -5.17
N LEU A 15 -13.93 7.80 -3.90
CA LEU A 15 -14.10 8.90 -2.96
C LEU A 15 -13.36 10.17 -3.42
N ALA A 16 -12.09 10.05 -3.82
CA ALA A 16 -11.33 11.17 -4.34
C ALA A 16 -11.96 11.75 -5.62
N SER A 17 -12.39 10.87 -6.54
CA SER A 17 -13.10 11.30 -7.76
C SER A 17 -14.38 12.06 -7.44
N ALA A 18 -15.19 11.55 -6.50
CA ALA A 18 -16.42 12.20 -6.06
C ALA A 18 -16.13 13.60 -5.47
N PHE A 19 -15.14 13.70 -4.61
CA PHE A 19 -14.74 14.96 -4.00
C PHE A 19 -14.30 16.02 -5.00
N TYR A 20 -13.46 15.65 -5.97
CA TYR A 20 -12.97 16.62 -6.96
C TYR A 20 -13.98 16.97 -8.06
N LEU A 21 -14.98 16.11 -8.28
CA LEU A 21 -16.02 16.35 -9.31
C LEU A 21 -17.26 17.08 -8.77
N LYS A 22 -17.53 17.07 -7.46
CA LYS A 22 -18.75 17.56 -6.83
C LYS A 22 -19.16 19.00 -7.20
N ASP A 23 -18.17 19.87 -7.45
CA ASP A 23 -18.45 21.27 -7.74
C ASP A 23 -18.89 21.49 -9.19
N ARG A 24 -18.49 20.61 -10.12
CA ARG A 24 -18.78 20.71 -11.56
C ARG A 24 -19.93 19.82 -12.01
N PHE A 25 -20.14 18.70 -11.32
CA PHE A 25 -21.11 17.67 -11.69
C PHE A 25 -22.09 17.40 -10.55
N ASP A 26 -23.24 16.84 -10.91
CA ASP A 26 -24.16 16.21 -9.96
C ASP A 26 -23.69 14.77 -9.75
N VAL A 27 -22.95 14.56 -8.67
CA VAL A 27 -22.23 13.31 -8.40
C VAL A 27 -23.10 12.36 -7.59
N HIS A 28 -23.28 11.13 -8.08
CA HIS A 28 -23.90 10.01 -7.38
C HIS A 28 -22.86 8.93 -7.11
N LEU A 29 -22.56 8.64 -5.86
CA LEU A 29 -21.63 7.61 -5.41
C LEU A 29 -22.39 6.34 -5.02
N PHE A 30 -22.10 5.21 -5.65
CA PHE A 30 -22.71 3.90 -5.39
C PHE A 30 -21.72 2.97 -4.72
N GLU A 31 -22.14 2.36 -3.60
CA GLU A 31 -21.36 1.40 -2.83
C GLU A 31 -22.19 0.14 -2.56
N SER A 32 -21.57 -1.03 -2.77
CA SER A 32 -22.20 -2.34 -2.55
C SER A 32 -22.33 -2.69 -1.08
N ASN A 33 -21.42 -2.19 -0.24
CA ASN A 33 -21.38 -2.44 1.19
C ASN A 33 -22.25 -1.43 1.97
N PRO A 34 -22.57 -1.73 3.23
CA PRO A 34 -23.29 -0.79 4.09
C PRO A 34 -22.49 0.46 4.46
N SER A 35 -21.16 0.40 4.37
CA SER A 35 -20.25 1.51 4.69
C SER A 35 -19.32 1.83 3.53
N CYS A 36 -18.98 3.11 3.40
CA CYS A 36 -18.00 3.60 2.44
C CYS A 36 -16.58 3.49 2.99
N GLY A 37 -15.59 3.42 2.06
CA GLY A 37 -14.16 3.47 2.38
C GLY A 37 -13.33 2.40 1.68
N GLY A 38 -13.93 1.26 1.36
CA GLY A 38 -13.19 0.13 0.80
C GLY A 38 -12.13 -0.38 1.78
N HIS A 39 -10.85 -0.33 1.40
CA HIS A 39 -9.72 -0.69 2.28
C HIS A 39 -9.43 0.36 3.37
N ALA A 40 -9.98 1.56 3.29
CA ALA A 40 -9.97 2.52 4.40
C ALA A 40 -11.02 2.10 5.41
N ASN A 41 -10.63 1.21 6.31
CA ASN A 41 -11.51 0.59 7.29
C ASN A 41 -10.90 0.70 8.68
N THR A 42 -11.49 1.58 9.49
CA THR A 42 -11.10 1.79 10.88
C THR A 42 -12.11 1.11 11.79
N ILE A 43 -11.63 0.28 12.70
CA ILE A 43 -12.45 -0.33 13.76
C ILE A 43 -12.13 0.36 15.09
N THR A 44 -13.14 0.47 15.95
CA THR A 44 -12.95 0.94 17.31
C THR A 44 -12.78 -0.26 18.23
N VAL A 45 -11.71 -0.26 19.02
CA VAL A 45 -11.43 -1.26 20.03
C VAL A 45 -11.43 -0.60 21.40
N GLU A 46 -12.20 -1.13 22.32
CA GLU A 46 -12.21 -0.70 23.71
C GLU A 46 -11.27 -1.59 24.53
N ASP A 47 -10.41 -0.98 25.31
CA ASP A 47 -9.55 -1.69 26.27
C ASP A 47 -9.48 -0.94 27.61
N THR A 48 -8.59 -1.37 28.51
CA THR A 48 -8.41 -0.75 29.84
C THR A 48 -7.95 0.69 29.80
N ASP A 49 -7.32 1.11 28.70
CA ASP A 49 -6.73 2.46 28.52
C ASP A 49 -7.68 3.38 27.76
N GLY A 50 -8.79 2.85 27.23
CA GLY A 50 -9.84 3.62 26.55
C GLY A 50 -10.21 3.09 25.17
N SER A 51 -10.76 3.99 24.34
CA SER A 51 -11.22 3.70 22.98
C SER A 51 -10.14 4.01 21.95
N HIS A 52 -9.79 3.02 21.14
CA HIS A 52 -8.73 3.12 20.14
C HIS A 52 -9.27 2.91 18.72
N ALA A 53 -8.95 3.85 17.84
CA ALA A 53 -9.24 3.75 16.40
C ALA A 53 -8.11 2.98 15.70
N ILE A 54 -8.42 1.78 15.18
CA ILE A 54 -7.44 0.88 14.57
C ILE A 54 -7.78 0.68 13.10
N ASP A 55 -6.85 1.05 12.22
CA ASP A 55 -6.96 0.77 10.79
C ASP A 55 -6.62 -0.69 10.48
N THR A 56 -7.51 -1.37 9.77
CA THR A 56 -7.36 -2.78 9.38
C THR A 56 -6.95 -2.98 7.92
N GLY A 57 -6.86 -1.90 7.15
CA GLY A 57 -6.50 -1.93 5.74
C GLY A 57 -5.34 -0.98 5.43
N PHE A 58 -5.62 0.17 4.85
CA PHE A 58 -4.60 1.18 4.54
C PHE A 58 -4.16 1.93 5.80
N ILE A 59 -3.06 1.47 6.41
CA ILE A 59 -2.63 1.91 7.75
C ILE A 59 -1.59 3.03 7.74
N VAL A 60 -0.74 3.13 6.70
CA VAL A 60 0.36 4.08 6.63
C VAL A 60 0.60 4.58 5.21
N PHE A 61 1.17 5.76 5.10
CA PHE A 61 1.64 6.35 3.86
C PHE A 61 2.92 7.15 4.11
N ASN A 62 3.60 7.60 3.06
CA ASN A 62 4.70 8.55 3.17
C ASN A 62 4.54 9.68 2.14
N LYS A 63 4.95 10.88 2.50
CA LYS A 63 4.73 12.08 1.66
C LYS A 63 5.35 11.98 0.27
N PRO A 64 6.59 11.47 0.09
CA PRO A 64 7.19 11.39 -1.22
C PRO A 64 6.45 10.49 -2.22
N ASN A 65 5.88 9.37 -1.75
CA ASN A 65 5.22 8.39 -2.63
C ASN A 65 3.72 8.69 -2.82
N TYR A 66 3.10 9.46 -1.92
CA TYR A 66 1.67 9.74 -1.90
C TYR A 66 1.33 11.24 -1.95
N PRO A 67 1.93 12.04 -2.87
CA PRO A 67 1.74 13.50 -2.89
C PRO A 67 0.28 13.92 -3.11
N HIS A 68 -0.46 13.18 -3.94
CA HIS A 68 -1.87 13.47 -4.20
C HIS A 68 -2.76 13.14 -3.00
N PHE A 69 -2.45 12.08 -2.27
CA PHE A 69 -3.17 11.73 -1.04
C PHE A 69 -2.92 12.78 0.05
N VAL A 70 -1.67 13.21 0.21
CA VAL A 70 -1.33 14.32 1.13
C VAL A 70 -2.08 15.60 0.77
N SER A 71 -2.17 15.94 -0.52
CA SER A 71 -2.95 17.09 -0.99
C SER A 71 -4.44 16.93 -0.67
N LEU A 72 -4.99 15.73 -0.85
CA LEU A 72 -6.39 15.44 -0.49
C LEU A 72 -6.64 15.66 1.01
N LEU A 73 -5.79 15.08 1.88
CA LEU A 73 -5.91 15.25 3.34
C LEU A 73 -5.85 16.73 3.74
N ASN A 74 -4.92 17.49 3.14
CA ASN A 74 -4.81 18.93 3.40
C ASN A 74 -6.06 19.70 2.94
N ASN A 75 -6.61 19.38 1.77
CA ASN A 75 -7.84 20.02 1.25
C ASN A 75 -9.07 19.71 2.13
N LEU A 76 -9.07 18.55 2.79
CA LEU A 76 -10.12 18.13 3.70
C LEU A 76 -9.88 18.59 5.14
N ASN A 77 -8.74 19.23 5.44
CA ASN A 77 -8.28 19.54 6.79
C ASN A 77 -8.23 18.32 7.73
N VAL A 78 -7.92 17.15 7.18
CA VAL A 78 -7.76 15.91 7.95
C VAL A 78 -6.33 15.80 8.44
N PRO A 79 -6.11 15.78 9.76
CA PRO A 79 -4.77 15.70 10.34
C PRO A 79 -4.16 14.31 10.15
N TYR A 80 -2.84 14.27 10.07
CA TYR A 80 -2.06 13.05 10.04
C TYR A 80 -0.80 13.23 10.90
N GLN A 81 -0.28 12.13 11.41
CA GLN A 81 0.84 12.13 12.36
C GLN A 81 1.93 11.16 11.92
N THR A 82 3.13 11.34 12.48
CA THR A 82 4.24 10.42 12.26
C THR A 82 3.91 9.05 12.82
N SER A 83 4.27 8.01 12.04
CA SER A 83 4.15 6.62 12.43
C SER A 83 5.50 5.95 12.35
N ASP A 84 5.77 5.02 13.24
CA ASP A 84 6.91 4.13 13.16
C ASP A 84 6.47 2.85 12.43
N MET A 85 7.10 2.60 11.28
CA MET A 85 6.87 1.39 10.52
C MET A 85 8.18 0.65 10.33
N SER A 86 8.38 -0.36 11.13
CA SER A 86 9.52 -1.28 11.06
C SER A 86 9.05 -2.67 10.62
N PHE A 87 9.98 -3.43 10.04
CA PHE A 87 9.79 -4.85 9.76
C PHE A 87 10.57 -5.65 10.78
N ALA A 88 9.90 -6.60 11.42
CA ALA A 88 10.52 -7.55 12.33
C ALA A 88 10.32 -8.97 11.82
N TYR A 89 11.34 -9.78 11.96
CA TYR A 89 11.32 -11.22 11.66
C TYR A 89 11.69 -12.01 12.92
N HIS A 90 10.90 -13.04 13.22
CA HIS A 90 11.15 -13.93 14.32
C HIS A 90 11.03 -15.39 13.89
N ASP A 91 12.15 -16.08 13.85
CA ASP A 91 12.24 -17.52 13.66
C ASP A 91 12.11 -18.20 15.03
N LYS A 92 10.91 -18.65 15.36
CA LYS A 92 10.62 -19.29 16.67
C LYS A 92 11.41 -20.59 16.89
N PRO A 93 11.51 -21.53 15.91
CA PRO A 93 12.29 -22.75 16.07
C PRO A 93 13.74 -22.51 16.48
N ASN A 94 14.39 -21.53 15.89
CA ASN A 94 15.80 -21.22 16.16
C ASN A 94 15.97 -20.11 17.20
N ASN A 95 14.86 -19.58 17.73
CA ASN A 95 14.82 -18.42 18.63
C ASN A 95 15.73 -17.29 18.14
N HIS A 96 15.56 -16.94 16.88
CA HIS A 96 16.32 -15.91 16.19
C HIS A 96 15.38 -14.79 15.71
N TYR A 97 15.73 -13.55 16.01
CA TYR A 97 14.95 -12.41 15.56
C TYR A 97 15.83 -11.22 15.17
N TYR A 98 15.35 -10.40 14.26
CA TYR A 98 15.89 -9.09 13.99
C TYR A 98 14.75 -8.11 13.62
N CYS A 99 15.04 -6.84 13.73
CA CYS A 99 14.17 -5.75 13.30
C CYS A 99 14.92 -4.87 12.31
N SER A 100 14.20 -4.27 11.38
CA SER A 100 14.76 -3.39 10.36
C SER A 100 15.18 -2.01 10.89
N ASP A 101 15.05 -1.76 12.19
CA ASP A 101 15.57 -0.55 12.85
C ASP A 101 17.11 -0.61 12.90
N PHE A 102 17.74 0.23 12.09
CA PHE A 102 19.21 0.25 11.98
C PHE A 102 19.81 1.32 12.91
N PRO A 103 20.90 1.03 13.64
CA PRO A 103 21.60 -0.26 13.73
C PRO A 103 21.07 -1.22 14.81
N ARG A 104 20.25 -0.72 15.74
CA ARG A 104 19.85 -1.44 16.97
C ARG A 104 19.07 -2.72 16.67
N GLY A 105 18.10 -2.65 15.78
CA GLY A 105 17.26 -3.80 15.46
C GLY A 105 18.00 -4.92 14.73
N ILE A 106 18.91 -4.56 13.82
CA ILE A 106 19.73 -5.54 13.08
C ILE A 106 20.70 -6.25 14.02
N PHE A 107 21.23 -5.56 15.04
CA PHE A 107 22.15 -6.14 16.02
C PHE A 107 21.48 -6.40 17.37
N ALA A 108 20.17 -6.64 17.39
CA ALA A 108 19.42 -6.89 18.62
C ALA A 108 19.94 -8.11 19.39
N GLU A 109 20.34 -9.16 18.69
CA GLU A 109 20.94 -10.35 19.28
C GLU A 109 22.46 -10.33 19.19
N LYS A 110 23.14 -10.21 20.34
CA LYS A 110 24.61 -10.17 20.39
C LYS A 110 25.29 -11.42 19.80
N LYS A 111 24.63 -12.60 19.88
CA LYS A 111 25.14 -13.85 19.28
C LYS A 111 25.32 -13.75 17.76
N LEU A 112 24.56 -12.87 17.07
CA LEU A 112 24.66 -12.68 15.63
C LEU A 112 25.97 -12.00 15.21
N LEU A 113 26.57 -11.20 16.08
CA LEU A 113 27.84 -10.52 15.81
C LEU A 113 29.00 -11.49 15.52
N VAL A 114 28.93 -12.71 16.06
CA VAL A 114 29.93 -13.77 15.87
C VAL A 114 29.51 -14.82 14.84
N SER A 115 28.34 -14.65 14.18
CA SER A 115 27.82 -15.59 13.19
C SER A 115 28.29 -15.27 11.78
N PRO A 116 29.09 -16.12 11.11
CA PRO A 116 29.47 -15.94 9.72
C PRO A 116 28.27 -15.89 8.76
N THR A 117 27.24 -16.70 9.03
CA THR A 117 25.99 -16.73 8.26
C THR A 117 25.28 -15.39 8.31
N TYR A 118 25.27 -14.73 9.49
CA TYR A 118 24.64 -13.42 9.64
C TYR A 118 25.42 -12.31 8.91
N TRP A 119 26.75 -12.34 8.95
CA TRP A 119 27.56 -11.39 8.19
C TRP A 119 27.40 -11.58 6.69
N ARG A 120 27.29 -12.83 6.22
CA ARG A 120 26.92 -13.12 4.84
C ARG A 120 25.55 -12.52 4.48
N PHE A 121 24.55 -12.71 5.34
CA PHE A 121 23.21 -12.12 5.18
C PHE A 121 23.26 -10.60 5.04
N LEU A 122 24.03 -9.89 5.89
CA LEU A 122 24.21 -8.45 5.77
C LEU A 122 24.86 -8.06 4.44
N GLY A 123 25.85 -8.81 3.98
CA GLY A 123 26.45 -8.62 2.66
C GLY A 123 25.44 -8.83 1.52
N GLU A 124 24.56 -9.84 1.67
CA GLU A 124 23.52 -10.13 0.69
C GLU A 124 22.43 -9.03 0.64
N LEU A 125 22.16 -8.30 1.73
CA LEU A 125 21.29 -7.11 1.71
C LEU A 125 21.83 -6.01 0.77
N PHE A 126 23.12 -5.70 0.87
CA PHE A 126 23.74 -4.70 -0.01
C PHE A 126 23.83 -5.19 -1.46
N ARG A 127 24.16 -6.47 -1.65
CA ARG A 127 24.24 -7.11 -2.96
C ARG A 127 22.88 -7.13 -3.65
N PHE A 128 21.82 -7.47 -2.93
CA PHE A 128 20.44 -7.47 -3.44
C PHE A 128 20.05 -6.08 -3.91
N LYS A 129 20.30 -5.04 -3.11
CA LYS A 129 20.04 -3.66 -3.49
C LYS A 129 20.77 -3.30 -4.79
N TYR A 130 22.07 -3.58 -4.87
CA TYR A 130 22.87 -3.25 -6.03
C TYR A 130 22.36 -3.94 -7.30
N LEU A 131 22.12 -5.25 -7.23
CA LEU A 131 21.62 -6.03 -8.36
C LEU A 131 20.18 -5.64 -8.75
N ALA A 132 19.33 -5.33 -7.77
CA ALA A 132 17.98 -4.83 -8.04
C ALA A 132 18.02 -3.51 -8.85
N GLN A 133 18.88 -2.57 -8.46
CA GLN A 133 19.04 -1.32 -9.20
C GLN A 133 19.61 -1.53 -10.61
N GLN A 134 20.57 -2.43 -10.78
CA GLN A 134 21.07 -2.80 -12.11
C GLN A 134 19.98 -3.40 -12.98
N THR A 135 19.20 -4.34 -12.44
CA THR A 135 18.10 -5.00 -13.17
C THR A 135 17.00 -3.99 -13.55
N LEU A 136 16.71 -3.02 -12.71
CA LEU A 136 15.75 -1.95 -13.04
C LEU A 136 16.23 -1.03 -14.15
N ASN A 137 17.52 -0.74 -14.20
CA ASN A 137 18.13 0.12 -15.22
C ASN A 137 18.34 -0.59 -16.57
N ALA A 138 18.56 -1.90 -16.55
CA ALA A 138 18.74 -2.72 -17.73
C ALA A 138 17.99 -4.06 -17.56
N PRO A 139 16.67 -4.07 -17.80
CA PRO A 139 15.87 -5.27 -17.68
C PRO A 139 16.35 -6.37 -18.64
N GLY A 140 16.62 -7.55 -18.07
CA GLY A 140 17.02 -8.74 -18.81
C GLY A 140 15.86 -9.72 -19.02
N SER A 141 16.19 -11.00 -19.20
CA SER A 141 15.24 -12.09 -19.45
C SER A 141 14.62 -12.69 -18.18
N LEU A 142 15.07 -12.29 -16.97
CA LEU A 142 14.52 -12.81 -15.72
C LEU A 142 13.11 -12.28 -15.51
N THR A 143 12.16 -13.17 -15.25
CA THR A 143 10.73 -12.83 -15.20
C THR A 143 10.15 -12.83 -13.81
N THR A 144 10.61 -13.74 -12.94
CA THR A 144 10.10 -13.89 -11.58
C THR A 144 11.14 -13.53 -10.52
N LEU A 145 10.67 -13.31 -9.30
CA LEU A 145 11.54 -13.13 -8.16
C LEU A 145 12.41 -14.37 -7.92
N SER A 146 11.86 -15.57 -8.11
CA SER A 146 12.61 -16.83 -8.02
C SER A 146 13.79 -16.86 -8.99
N ASP A 147 13.53 -16.57 -10.29
CA ASP A 147 14.57 -16.53 -11.30
C ASP A 147 15.73 -15.62 -10.90
N PHE A 148 15.41 -14.45 -10.37
CA PHE A 148 16.40 -13.47 -9.92
C PHE A 148 17.22 -13.99 -8.73
N LEU A 149 16.56 -14.52 -7.71
CA LEU A 149 17.22 -15.02 -6.51
C LEU A 149 18.14 -16.22 -6.81
N ASP A 150 17.71 -17.09 -7.74
CA ASP A 150 18.46 -18.29 -8.13
C ASP A 150 19.61 -17.96 -9.08
N TYR A 151 19.37 -17.12 -10.07
CA TYR A 151 20.40 -16.68 -11.03
C TYR A 151 21.59 -16.03 -10.31
N TYR A 152 21.30 -15.21 -9.31
CA TYR A 152 22.36 -14.55 -8.52
C TYR A 152 22.81 -15.36 -7.31
N ASN A 153 22.40 -16.62 -7.12
CA ASN A 153 22.81 -17.50 -6.04
C ASN A 153 22.71 -16.87 -4.64
N PHE A 154 21.54 -16.29 -4.31
CA PHE A 154 21.27 -15.84 -2.95
C PHE A 154 21.10 -17.01 -2.01
N SER A 155 21.60 -16.90 -0.76
CA SER A 155 21.52 -17.96 0.21
C SER A 155 20.07 -18.27 0.62
N PRO A 156 19.75 -19.54 0.97
CA PRO A 156 18.44 -19.88 1.53
C PRO A 156 18.11 -19.00 2.74
N TYR A 157 19.09 -18.79 3.62
CA TYR A 157 18.91 -17.93 4.80
C TYR A 157 18.44 -16.52 4.42
N PHE A 158 19.05 -15.86 3.43
CA PHE A 158 18.63 -14.52 2.96
C PHE A 158 17.21 -14.55 2.35
N LYS A 159 16.92 -15.56 1.55
CA LYS A 159 15.58 -15.70 0.93
C LYS A 159 14.51 -15.85 2.00
N GLU A 160 14.69 -16.78 2.93
CA GLU A 160 13.71 -17.22 3.92
C GLU A 160 13.54 -16.23 5.09
N THR A 161 14.59 -15.49 5.44
CA THR A 161 14.54 -14.57 6.58
C THR A 161 14.23 -13.12 6.20
N TYR A 162 14.42 -12.73 4.95
CA TYR A 162 14.25 -11.32 4.53
C TYR A 162 13.31 -11.15 3.34
N VAL A 163 13.69 -11.67 2.17
CA VAL A 163 12.99 -11.32 0.92
C VAL A 163 11.57 -11.86 0.92
N LEU A 164 11.41 -13.15 1.21
CA LEU A 164 10.11 -13.82 1.14
C LEU A 164 9.15 -13.36 2.25
N PRO A 165 9.57 -13.30 3.55
CA PRO A 165 8.68 -12.80 4.59
C PRO A 165 8.26 -11.35 4.39
N MET A 166 9.17 -10.48 3.95
CA MET A 166 8.83 -9.09 3.68
C MET A 166 7.91 -8.95 2.48
N GLY A 167 8.16 -9.69 1.39
CA GLY A 167 7.28 -9.72 0.22
C GLY A 167 5.89 -10.24 0.58
N ALA A 168 5.81 -11.36 1.29
CA ALA A 168 4.56 -11.94 1.75
C ALA A 168 3.77 -10.98 2.65
N ALA A 169 4.43 -10.28 3.56
CA ALA A 169 3.79 -9.31 4.46
C ALA A 169 3.22 -8.09 3.71
N ILE A 170 3.94 -7.58 2.69
CA ILE A 170 3.52 -6.40 1.93
C ILE A 170 2.26 -6.69 1.10
N TRP A 171 2.19 -7.85 0.45
CA TRP A 171 1.10 -8.19 -0.46
C TRP A 171 0.13 -9.24 0.07
N SER A 172 0.28 -9.68 1.32
CA SER A 172 -0.55 -10.75 1.94
C SER A 172 -0.55 -12.03 1.09
N LEU A 173 0.61 -12.39 0.54
CA LEU A 173 0.80 -13.54 -0.33
C LEU A 173 1.38 -14.75 0.43
N SER A 174 1.19 -15.94 -0.14
CA SER A 174 1.98 -17.11 0.27
C SER A 174 3.44 -16.95 -0.15
N ILE A 175 4.34 -17.73 0.48
CA ILE A 175 5.76 -17.77 0.10
C ILE A 175 5.92 -18.18 -1.38
N ASN A 176 5.15 -19.17 -1.85
CA ASN A 176 5.20 -19.63 -3.23
C ASN A 176 4.72 -18.55 -4.22
N ASP A 177 3.64 -17.85 -3.90
CA ASP A 177 3.15 -16.75 -4.75
C ASP A 177 4.15 -15.59 -4.78
N THR A 178 4.83 -15.33 -3.66
CA THR A 178 5.89 -14.33 -3.59
C THR A 178 7.06 -14.68 -4.50
N LEU A 179 7.48 -15.94 -4.57
CA LEU A 179 8.52 -16.41 -5.50
C LEU A 179 8.13 -16.22 -6.98
N GLN A 180 6.87 -16.40 -7.31
CA GLN A 180 6.34 -16.22 -8.67
C GLN A 180 5.98 -14.76 -9.00
N PHE A 181 6.19 -13.83 -8.09
CA PHE A 181 5.85 -12.42 -8.32
C PHE A 181 6.67 -11.85 -9.50
N PRO A 182 6.05 -11.06 -10.40
CA PRO A 182 6.76 -10.45 -11.53
C PRO A 182 7.91 -9.56 -11.05
N LEU A 183 9.12 -9.93 -11.44
CA LEU A 183 10.37 -9.36 -10.93
C LEU A 183 10.42 -7.83 -10.97
N LEU A 184 10.16 -7.25 -12.14
CA LEU A 184 10.27 -5.79 -12.30
C LEU A 184 9.25 -5.03 -11.44
N SER A 185 8.05 -5.60 -11.23
CA SER A 185 7.04 -5.00 -10.38
C SER A 185 7.46 -5.05 -8.91
N PHE A 186 8.03 -6.19 -8.47
CA PHE A 186 8.59 -6.36 -7.14
C PHE A 186 9.70 -5.36 -6.86
N LEU A 187 10.70 -5.31 -7.72
CA LEU A 187 11.87 -4.44 -7.54
C LEU A 187 11.52 -2.95 -7.61
N ARG A 188 10.62 -2.55 -8.54
CA ARG A 188 10.13 -1.16 -8.65
C ARG A 188 9.40 -0.72 -7.39
N PHE A 189 8.55 -1.58 -6.85
CA PHE A 189 7.85 -1.28 -5.60
C PHE A 189 8.84 -1.08 -4.45
N TRP A 190 9.79 -2.00 -4.30
CA TRP A 190 10.80 -1.92 -3.25
C TRP A 190 11.70 -0.68 -3.38
N ASP A 191 12.09 -0.31 -4.60
CA ASP A 191 12.88 0.91 -4.83
C ASP A 191 12.08 2.17 -4.56
N ASN A 192 10.84 2.27 -5.06
CA ASN A 192 9.96 3.41 -4.84
C ASN A 192 9.69 3.66 -3.36
N HIS A 193 9.44 2.61 -2.58
CA HIS A 193 9.19 2.69 -1.15
C HIS A 193 10.47 2.75 -0.31
N LYS A 194 11.63 2.80 -0.96
CA LYS A 194 12.96 2.83 -0.33
C LYS A 194 13.23 1.66 0.62
N LEU A 195 12.57 0.52 0.37
CA LEU A 195 12.77 -0.72 1.14
C LEU A 195 14.16 -1.32 0.90
N LEU A 196 14.76 -1.03 -0.26
CA LEU A 196 16.15 -1.38 -0.57
C LEU A 196 17.17 -0.57 0.26
N ASN A 197 16.74 0.46 0.98
CA ASN A 197 17.62 1.31 1.77
C ASN A 197 17.60 0.90 3.24
N LEU A 198 18.77 0.65 3.81
CA LEU A 198 18.93 0.41 5.26
C LEU A 198 18.90 1.72 6.05
N ILE A 199 19.28 2.82 5.41
CA ILE A 199 19.40 4.16 6.01
C ILE A 199 18.66 5.15 5.12
N LYS A 200 18.17 6.27 5.69
CA LYS A 200 17.44 7.33 4.99
C LYS A 200 16.12 6.83 4.36
N ARG A 201 15.35 6.10 5.14
CA ARG A 201 13.97 5.74 4.76
C ARG A 201 13.06 6.97 4.90
N PRO A 202 12.01 7.08 4.05
CA PRO A 202 11.02 8.13 4.22
C PRO A 202 10.30 7.98 5.55
N GLN A 203 9.98 9.11 6.20
CA GLN A 203 9.15 9.09 7.40
C GLN A 203 7.73 8.64 7.04
N TRP A 204 7.27 7.60 7.69
CA TRP A 204 5.92 7.10 7.56
C TRP A 204 4.95 7.98 8.36
N GLN A 205 3.73 8.05 7.87
CA GLN A 205 2.62 8.81 8.43
C GLN A 205 1.40 7.90 8.54
N THR A 206 0.51 8.22 9.46
CA THR A 206 -0.82 7.63 9.56
C THR A 206 -1.86 8.73 9.72
N VAL A 207 -3.10 8.50 9.28
CA VAL A 207 -4.20 9.44 9.47
C VAL A 207 -4.57 9.47 10.96
N SER A 208 -4.64 10.65 11.54
CA SER A 208 -5.03 10.78 12.96
C SER A 208 -6.47 10.32 13.13
N ASN A 209 -6.72 9.49 14.13
CA ASN A 209 -8.01 8.84 14.39
C ASN A 209 -8.47 7.85 13.32
N GLY A 210 -7.52 7.32 12.53
CA GLY A 210 -7.78 6.30 11.53
C GLY A 210 -8.23 6.85 10.17
N SER A 211 -8.16 5.99 9.17
CA SER A 211 -8.48 6.32 7.78
C SER A 211 -9.95 6.68 7.55
N GLN A 212 -10.86 6.23 8.43
CA GLN A 212 -12.28 6.62 8.38
C GLN A 212 -12.46 8.14 8.52
N ALA A 213 -11.51 8.87 9.11
CA ALA A 213 -11.59 10.32 9.23
C ALA A 213 -11.66 11.02 7.87
N TYR A 214 -10.81 10.66 6.89
CA TYR A 214 -10.90 11.25 5.56
C TYR A 214 -12.09 10.75 4.77
N VAL A 215 -12.53 9.51 4.97
CA VAL A 215 -13.76 8.97 4.36
C VAL A 215 -14.95 9.83 4.79
N SER A 216 -15.12 10.02 6.09
CA SER A 216 -16.20 10.84 6.66
C SER A 216 -16.14 12.30 6.20
N ALA A 217 -14.93 12.86 6.14
CA ALA A 217 -14.73 14.22 5.62
C ALA A 217 -15.17 14.36 4.17
N ILE A 218 -14.84 13.39 3.29
CA ILE A 218 -15.31 13.41 1.90
C ILE A 218 -16.83 13.29 1.83
N LEU A 219 -17.41 12.31 2.55
CA LEU A 219 -18.84 12.05 2.52
C LEU A 219 -19.65 13.27 2.98
N SER A 220 -19.16 14.08 3.93
CA SER A 220 -19.83 15.30 4.37
C SER A 220 -19.98 16.36 3.25
N HIS A 221 -19.22 16.25 2.18
CA HIS A 221 -19.29 17.13 1.01
C HIS A 221 -20.16 16.58 -0.13
N LEU A 222 -20.69 15.35 -0.03
CA LEU A 222 -21.46 14.69 -1.07
C LEU A 222 -22.95 14.64 -0.69
N GLN A 223 -23.82 14.91 -1.68
CA GLN A 223 -25.27 14.92 -1.50
C GLN A 223 -25.89 13.55 -1.80
N ASN A 224 -25.38 12.83 -2.79
CA ASN A 224 -25.98 11.60 -3.30
C ASN A 224 -25.03 10.41 -3.06
N VAL A 225 -25.12 9.81 -1.88
CA VAL A 225 -24.35 8.60 -1.50
C VAL A 225 -25.32 7.46 -1.32
N HIS A 226 -25.10 6.37 -2.05
CA HIS A 226 -25.98 5.21 -2.14
C HIS A 226 -25.25 3.96 -1.66
N CYS A 227 -25.30 3.67 -0.35
CA CYS A 227 -24.77 2.42 0.22
C CYS A 227 -25.77 1.26 0.03
N ASN A 228 -25.29 0.01 0.15
CA ASN A 228 -26.05 -1.22 -0.12
C ASN A 228 -26.63 -1.27 -1.55
N GLN A 229 -26.02 -0.58 -2.49
CA GLN A 229 -26.45 -0.52 -3.88
C GLN A 229 -25.36 -1.04 -4.82
N LYS A 230 -25.37 -2.36 -5.03
CA LYS A 230 -24.45 -3.00 -5.97
C LYS A 230 -24.85 -2.70 -7.41
N VAL A 231 -23.97 -2.09 -8.17
CA VAL A 231 -24.13 -1.91 -9.61
C VAL A 231 -23.83 -3.21 -10.33
N HIS A 232 -24.82 -3.76 -11.05
CA HIS A 232 -24.68 -5.04 -11.77
C HIS A 232 -24.28 -4.89 -13.23
N SER A 233 -24.68 -3.78 -13.87
CA SER A 233 -24.37 -3.53 -15.27
C SER A 233 -24.38 -2.05 -15.60
N VAL A 234 -23.62 -1.68 -16.62
CA VAL A 234 -23.63 -0.35 -17.22
C VAL A 234 -23.88 -0.52 -18.71
N ALA A 235 -24.92 0.11 -19.24
CA ALA A 235 -25.24 0.05 -20.65
C ALA A 235 -25.06 1.42 -21.31
N LYS A 236 -24.47 1.43 -22.52
CA LYS A 236 -24.40 2.63 -23.34
C LYS A 236 -25.79 2.90 -23.94
N LYS A 237 -26.37 4.07 -23.63
CA LYS A 237 -27.60 4.52 -24.30
C LYS A 237 -27.22 5.03 -25.69
N GLU A 238 -27.75 4.40 -26.74
CA GLU A 238 -27.61 4.94 -28.09
C GLU A 238 -28.39 6.26 -28.14
N THR A 239 -27.66 7.36 -28.36
CA THR A 239 -28.28 8.67 -28.68
C THR A 239 -28.77 8.55 -30.09
N ARG A 240 -30.08 8.42 -30.33
CA ARG A 240 -30.65 8.60 -31.67
C ARG A 240 -30.26 10.00 -32.12
N ALA A 241 -29.47 10.09 -33.19
CA ALA A 241 -29.24 11.35 -33.88
C ALA A 241 -30.62 11.87 -34.30
N ILE A 242 -31.05 13.00 -33.73
CA ILE A 242 -32.20 13.71 -34.22
C ILE A 242 -31.73 14.36 -35.52
N ASN A 243 -32.00 13.69 -36.66
CA ASN A 243 -31.90 14.30 -37.97
C ASN A 243 -33.01 15.36 -38.03
N THR A 244 -32.72 16.61 -37.70
CA THR A 244 -33.52 17.75 -38.11
C THR A 244 -33.26 17.98 -39.60
N PRO A 245 -34.25 17.77 -40.47
CA PRO A 245 -34.09 18.20 -41.85
C PRO A 245 -34.01 19.73 -41.86
N PHE A 246 -32.91 20.24 -42.36
CA PHE A 246 -32.83 21.66 -42.71
C PHE A 246 -33.76 21.90 -43.88
N SER A 247 -34.81 22.64 -43.64
CA SER A 247 -35.62 23.30 -44.66
C SER A 247 -35.04 24.66 -45.00
#